data_34a7c19e92508bd48bb8cc8b210d3160
#
_entry.id   34a7c19e92508bd48bb8cc8b210d3160
#
_cell.length_a   1.000
_cell.length_b   1.000
_cell.length_c   1.000
_cell.angle_alpha   90.00
_cell.angle_beta   90.00
_cell.angle_gamma   90.00
#
_symmetry.space_group_name_H-M   'P 1'
#
loop_
_entity.id
_entity.type
_entity.pdbx_description
1 polymer ?
#
loop_
_entity_poly.entity_id
_entity_poly.type
_entity_poly.pdbx_seq_one_letter_code
_entity_poly.pdbx_strand_id
1 'polypeptide(L)'
;MTALAAVLAIIALILGATAEMALAQGVDKSRVESQFQAWLRDAVAPLAIKSGVSQPTFDAATRGLTLDWSLPDLAPPGAPPLAGPQRQPEFADPARYVAEPNFAALTKEGQAELGRWSKSLDAVEKRFGVPREIVVAIWGRESRYGRAKIPYVAIRTLATEAFMGARKAQFLPELVAALKILDGDHIAFEAMKSSWAGAMGQPQFLPSKYLENAVDMDGDGRRDIWNSVPDTLGSIANYLRRHGWTPGRDWGAEAALPTSVPCTLEGPDQSRTVAEWKAAGAKPIGGSALPKADAAPLHLLAPAGRTGPTFLVSDNFYVLKEYNESDLYALFVGHLADRLRGGGPIVGTWTTPKGVARSEIAAMQRRFEAKAVDVGTADGLIGFRTRAAIGRWEAAQGRAPTCFPDPADVGKIAR
;
A
#
# COMPACT_ATOMS: atom_id res chain seq x y z
N MET A 1 12.02 3.38 45.24
CA MET A 1 11.09 2.78 44.26
C MET A 1 11.65 2.71 42.82
N THR A 2 12.90 3.10 42.59
CA THR A 2 13.53 3.14 41.24
C THR A 2 14.34 1.89 40.85
N ALA A 3 14.76 1.07 41.80
CA ALA A 3 15.55 -0.13 41.53
C ALA A 3 14.69 -1.35 41.15
N LEU A 4 13.45 -1.45 41.64
CA LEU A 4 12.56 -2.58 41.35
C LEU A 4 11.97 -2.50 39.94
N ALA A 5 11.74 -1.29 39.39
CA ALA A 5 11.26 -1.08 38.05
C ALA A 5 12.32 -1.41 36.97
N ALA A 6 13.61 -1.16 37.28
CA ALA A 6 14.71 -1.51 36.37
C ALA A 6 14.95 -3.03 36.28
N VAL A 7 14.77 -3.75 37.37
CA VAL A 7 14.93 -5.22 37.41
C VAL A 7 13.78 -5.91 36.66
N LEU A 8 12.54 -5.41 36.75
CA LEU A 8 11.39 -5.94 36.02
C LEU A 8 11.49 -5.67 34.51
N ALA A 9 12.05 -4.53 34.08
CA ALA A 9 12.28 -4.24 32.68
C ALA A 9 13.37 -5.12 32.06
N ILE A 10 14.42 -5.43 32.80
CA ILE A 10 15.52 -6.33 32.38
C ILE A 10 15.01 -7.78 32.30
N ILE A 11 14.18 -8.22 33.25
CA ILE A 11 13.58 -9.57 33.22
C ILE A 11 12.61 -9.72 32.06
N ALA A 12 11.81 -8.68 31.71
CA ALA A 12 10.91 -8.69 30.53
C ALA A 12 11.69 -8.73 29.23
N LEU A 13 12.84 -8.04 29.14
CA LEU A 13 13.73 -8.07 27.96
C LEU A 13 14.43 -9.43 27.80
N ILE A 14 14.85 -10.05 28.94
CA ILE A 14 15.49 -11.38 28.91
C ILE A 14 14.46 -12.46 28.57
N LEU A 15 13.23 -12.38 29.09
CA LEU A 15 12.14 -13.31 28.72
C LEU A 15 11.67 -13.16 27.29
N GLY A 16 11.65 -11.94 26.73
CA GLY A 16 11.39 -11.70 25.29
C GLY A 16 12.48 -12.29 24.40
N ALA A 17 13.75 -12.05 24.73
CA ALA A 17 14.89 -12.58 23.98
C ALA A 17 15.01 -14.13 24.10
N THR A 18 14.65 -14.71 25.24
CA THR A 18 14.65 -16.18 25.41
C THR A 18 13.47 -16.85 24.68
N ALA A 19 12.33 -16.20 24.53
CA ALA A 19 11.20 -16.71 23.76
C ALA A 19 11.50 -16.69 22.25
N GLU A 20 12.13 -15.63 21.72
CA GLU A 20 12.60 -15.57 20.34
C GLU A 20 13.74 -16.57 20.09
N MET A 21 14.67 -16.75 21.02
CA MET A 21 15.71 -17.78 20.94
C MET A 21 15.16 -19.20 21.07
N ALA A 22 14.12 -19.44 21.88
CA ALA A 22 13.49 -20.75 22.03
C ALA A 22 12.71 -21.16 20.76
N LEU A 23 12.09 -20.23 20.03
CA LEU A 23 11.48 -20.48 18.71
C LEU A 23 12.54 -20.82 17.65
N ALA A 24 13.73 -20.22 17.73
CA ALA A 24 14.86 -20.53 16.84
C ALA A 24 15.56 -21.86 17.14
N GLN A 25 15.46 -22.38 18.37
CA GLN A 25 16.09 -23.63 18.78
C GLN A 25 15.31 -24.91 18.39
N GLY A 26 14.06 -24.78 17.92
CA GLY A 26 13.22 -25.93 17.53
C GLY A 26 13.23 -26.30 16.05
N VAL A 27 13.74 -25.42 15.17
CA VAL A 27 13.72 -25.67 13.72
C VAL A 27 15.09 -26.13 13.23
N ASP A 28 15.15 -27.35 12.70
CA ASP A 28 16.36 -27.86 12.03
C ASP A 28 16.53 -27.17 10.69
N LYS A 29 17.33 -26.09 10.67
CA LYS A 29 17.60 -25.27 9.48
C LYS A 29 18.21 -26.09 8.32
N SER A 30 19.07 -27.07 8.62
CA SER A 30 19.71 -27.91 7.61
C SER A 30 18.68 -28.78 6.89
N ARG A 31 17.75 -29.35 7.66
CA ARG A 31 16.64 -30.13 7.10
C ARG A 31 15.71 -29.23 6.26
N VAL A 32 15.39 -28.03 6.72
CA VAL A 32 14.53 -27.09 5.98
C VAL A 32 15.20 -26.63 4.69
N GLU A 33 16.53 -26.36 4.70
CA GLU A 33 17.31 -26.06 3.48
C GLU A 33 17.27 -27.23 2.49
N SER A 34 17.41 -28.48 2.97
CA SER A 34 17.31 -29.66 2.09
C SER A 34 15.92 -29.79 1.47
N GLN A 35 14.86 -29.52 2.24
CA GLN A 35 13.49 -29.48 1.74
C GLN A 35 13.28 -28.36 0.71
N PHE A 36 13.87 -27.19 0.94
CA PHE A 36 13.85 -26.08 0.01
C PHE A 36 14.49 -26.42 -1.33
N GLN A 37 15.68 -27.06 -1.31
CA GLN A 37 16.34 -27.50 -2.54
C GLN A 37 15.51 -28.54 -3.31
N ALA A 38 14.89 -29.47 -2.61
CA ALA A 38 13.98 -30.45 -3.24
C ALA A 38 12.76 -29.75 -3.84
N TRP A 39 12.15 -28.78 -3.12
CA TRP A 39 11.01 -28.01 -3.58
C TRP A 39 11.34 -27.15 -4.82
N LEU A 40 12.52 -26.49 -4.86
CA LEU A 40 12.97 -25.76 -6.04
C LEU A 40 13.03 -26.67 -7.27
N ARG A 41 13.62 -27.87 -7.13
CA ARG A 41 13.81 -28.83 -8.23
C ARG A 41 12.49 -29.49 -8.65
N ASP A 42 11.69 -29.92 -7.67
CA ASP A 42 10.58 -30.86 -7.94
C ASP A 42 9.24 -30.12 -8.16
N ALA A 43 9.10 -28.90 -7.63
CA ALA A 43 7.88 -28.09 -7.75
C ALA A 43 8.06 -26.79 -8.56
N VAL A 44 9.12 -26.00 -8.28
CA VAL A 44 9.29 -24.69 -8.92
C VAL A 44 9.82 -24.83 -10.35
N ALA A 45 10.82 -25.67 -10.58
CA ALA A 45 11.42 -25.85 -11.92
C ALA A 45 10.38 -26.23 -12.98
N PRO A 46 9.54 -27.28 -12.80
CA PRO A 46 8.52 -27.61 -13.80
C PRO A 46 7.52 -26.48 -14.03
N LEU A 47 7.15 -25.75 -12.98
CA LEU A 47 6.23 -24.62 -13.08
C LEU A 47 6.86 -23.43 -13.85
N ALA A 48 8.10 -23.08 -13.54
CA ALA A 48 8.84 -22.02 -14.20
C ALA A 48 9.02 -22.30 -15.69
N ILE A 49 9.49 -23.52 -16.04
CA ILE A 49 9.68 -23.95 -17.44
C ILE A 49 8.36 -23.94 -18.21
N LYS A 50 7.30 -24.54 -17.64
CA LYS A 50 5.96 -24.50 -18.23
C LYS A 50 5.45 -23.06 -18.45
N SER A 51 5.89 -22.14 -17.59
CA SER A 51 5.53 -20.72 -17.67
C SER A 51 6.40 -19.94 -18.67
N GLY A 52 7.38 -20.56 -19.33
CA GLY A 52 8.22 -19.96 -20.37
C GLY A 52 9.59 -19.48 -19.90
N VAL A 53 10.02 -19.78 -18.67
CA VAL A 53 11.40 -19.54 -18.22
C VAL A 53 12.31 -20.58 -18.86
N SER A 54 13.46 -20.16 -19.41
CA SER A 54 14.44 -21.10 -19.95
C SER A 54 15.12 -21.92 -18.84
N GLN A 55 15.47 -23.18 -19.14
CA GLN A 55 16.21 -24.03 -18.20
C GLN A 55 17.54 -23.38 -17.75
N PRO A 56 18.36 -22.79 -18.66
CA PRO A 56 19.61 -22.13 -18.26
C PRO A 56 19.38 -20.99 -17.27
N THR A 57 18.34 -20.15 -17.46
CA THR A 57 18.01 -19.05 -16.54
C THR A 57 17.59 -19.59 -15.17
N PHE A 58 16.72 -20.63 -15.15
CA PHE A 58 16.32 -21.24 -13.89
C PHE A 58 17.52 -21.82 -13.13
N ASP A 59 18.39 -22.59 -13.81
CA ASP A 59 19.56 -23.20 -13.20
C ASP A 59 20.56 -22.15 -12.68
N ALA A 60 20.77 -21.07 -13.44
CA ALA A 60 21.64 -19.99 -13.02
C ALA A 60 21.08 -19.24 -11.79
N ALA A 61 19.77 -18.95 -11.78
CA ALA A 61 19.11 -18.21 -10.71
C ALA A 61 18.96 -19.02 -9.40
N THR A 62 18.95 -20.36 -9.49
CA THR A 62 18.75 -21.23 -8.31
C THR A 62 20.04 -21.92 -7.84
N ARG A 63 21.14 -21.78 -8.60
CA ARG A 63 22.43 -22.39 -8.24
C ARG A 63 22.96 -21.84 -6.92
N GLY A 64 23.02 -22.69 -5.89
CA GLY A 64 23.47 -22.32 -4.57
C GLY A 64 22.53 -21.37 -3.81
N LEU A 65 21.30 -21.20 -4.29
CA LEU A 65 20.31 -20.37 -3.63
C LEU A 65 19.96 -20.95 -2.26
N THR A 66 20.05 -20.14 -1.22
CA THR A 66 19.71 -20.50 0.16
C THR A 66 18.58 -19.65 0.68
N LEU A 67 17.87 -20.15 1.69
CA LEU A 67 16.80 -19.39 2.37
C LEU A 67 17.34 -18.12 3.02
N ASP A 68 16.53 -17.06 3.04
CA ASP A 68 16.79 -15.86 3.81
C ASP A 68 16.03 -15.91 5.14
N TRP A 69 16.71 -16.37 6.17
CA TRP A 69 16.14 -16.50 7.51
C TRP A 69 15.95 -15.17 8.24
N SER A 70 16.35 -14.04 7.64
CA SER A 70 16.17 -12.71 8.23
C SER A 70 14.85 -12.05 7.88
N LEU A 71 14.05 -12.64 7.00
CA LEU A 71 12.75 -12.10 6.60
C LEU A 71 11.74 -12.16 7.76
N PRO A 72 10.86 -11.17 7.88
CA PRO A 72 10.03 -11.02 9.08
C PRO A 72 8.78 -11.92 9.12
N ASP A 73 8.37 -12.50 8.00
CA ASP A 73 7.05 -13.15 7.85
C ASP A 73 7.16 -14.68 7.64
N LEU A 74 8.18 -15.28 8.24
CA LEU A 74 8.49 -16.70 8.01
C LEU A 74 7.65 -17.63 8.90
N ALA A 75 7.09 -18.67 8.29
CA ALA A 75 6.45 -19.81 8.93
C ALA A 75 7.12 -21.12 8.47
N PRO A 76 8.32 -21.46 9.00
CA PRO A 76 9.07 -22.61 8.57
C PRO A 76 8.29 -23.93 8.77
N PRO A 77 8.55 -24.96 7.93
CA PRO A 77 7.94 -26.27 8.13
C PRO A 77 8.21 -26.82 9.54
N GLY A 78 7.14 -27.23 10.23
CA GLY A 78 7.21 -27.73 11.61
C GLY A 78 7.18 -26.65 12.71
N ALA A 79 7.20 -25.39 12.37
CA ALA A 79 6.98 -24.30 13.32
C ALA A 79 5.47 -24.07 13.56
N PRO A 80 5.05 -23.61 14.77
CA PRO A 80 3.68 -23.19 14.99
C PRO A 80 3.34 -22.00 14.08
N PRO A 81 2.04 -21.84 13.71
CA PRO A 81 1.62 -20.68 12.94
C PRO A 81 2.00 -19.36 13.62
N LEU A 82 2.43 -18.37 12.84
CA LEU A 82 2.73 -17.04 13.36
C LEU A 82 1.50 -16.47 14.06
N ALA A 83 1.65 -16.08 15.31
CA ALA A 83 0.60 -15.46 16.09
C ALA A 83 0.53 -13.96 15.74
N GLY A 84 -0.58 -13.54 15.14
CA GLY A 84 -0.96 -12.15 15.06
C GLY A 84 -1.00 -11.56 13.65
N PRO A 85 -1.89 -10.58 13.44
CA PRO A 85 -2.01 -9.88 12.16
C PRO A 85 -0.86 -8.91 11.96
N GLN A 86 -0.37 -8.80 10.73
CA GLN A 86 0.59 -7.77 10.33
C GLN A 86 0.08 -6.37 10.68
N ARG A 87 0.95 -5.54 11.24
CA ARG A 87 0.64 -4.13 11.50
C ARG A 87 0.71 -3.36 10.18
N GLN A 88 -0.41 -2.77 9.78
CA GLN A 88 -0.46 -1.81 8.68
C GLN A 88 -0.69 -0.42 9.29
N PRO A 89 0.36 0.42 9.36
CA PRO A 89 0.30 1.71 10.06
C PRO A 89 -0.79 2.65 9.55
N GLU A 90 -1.09 2.59 8.24
CA GLU A 90 -2.10 3.40 7.56
C GLU A 90 -3.52 3.20 8.11
N PHE A 91 -3.83 2.03 8.66
CA PHE A 91 -5.16 1.75 9.23
C PHE A 91 -5.26 2.02 10.74
N ALA A 92 -4.10 2.29 11.40
CA ALA A 92 -4.06 2.48 12.84
C ALA A 92 -4.32 3.93 13.26
N ASP A 93 -3.78 4.90 12.52
CA ASP A 93 -3.85 6.33 12.84
C ASP A 93 -3.80 7.18 11.55
N PRO A 94 -4.97 7.49 10.96
CA PRO A 94 -5.05 8.31 9.76
C PRO A 94 -4.35 9.67 9.91
N ALA A 95 -4.53 10.33 11.04
CA ALA A 95 -3.94 11.65 11.30
C ALA A 95 -2.41 11.62 11.27
N ARG A 96 -1.82 10.59 11.89
CA ARG A 96 -0.36 10.40 11.88
C ARG A 96 0.17 10.06 10.51
N TYR A 97 -0.57 9.27 9.72
CA TYR A 97 -0.15 8.86 8.38
C TYR A 97 -0.02 10.06 7.43
N VAL A 98 -0.97 10.99 7.48
CA VAL A 98 -0.99 12.20 6.64
C VAL A 98 -0.55 13.46 7.40
N ALA A 99 0.24 13.32 8.44
CA ALA A 99 0.78 14.45 9.19
C ALA A 99 1.79 15.25 8.35
N GLU A 100 1.79 16.59 8.50
CA GLU A 100 2.63 17.51 7.73
C GLU A 100 4.14 17.14 7.69
N PRO A 101 4.78 16.67 8.77
CA PRO A 101 6.18 16.27 8.71
C PRO A 101 6.48 15.17 7.67
N ASN A 102 5.50 14.32 7.36
CA ASN A 102 5.65 13.26 6.37
C ASN A 102 5.71 13.80 4.93
N PHE A 103 5.16 14.99 4.68
CA PHE A 103 5.16 15.64 3.37
C PHE A 103 6.36 16.58 3.18
N ALA A 104 6.79 17.29 4.22
CA ALA A 104 7.73 18.40 4.10
C ALA A 104 9.04 18.01 3.39
N ALA A 105 9.69 16.92 3.81
CA ALA A 105 10.92 16.44 3.19
C ALA A 105 10.68 15.96 1.75
N LEU A 106 9.62 15.18 1.52
CA LEU A 106 9.27 14.67 0.18
C LEU A 106 8.91 15.80 -0.77
N THR A 107 8.19 16.82 -0.32
CA THR A 107 7.85 17.99 -1.15
C THR A 107 9.12 18.72 -1.62
N LYS A 108 10.03 19.04 -0.69
CA LYS A 108 11.29 19.73 -1.03
C LYS A 108 12.17 18.93 -2.00
N GLU A 109 12.35 17.64 -1.71
CA GLU A 109 13.13 16.75 -2.56
C GLU A 109 12.46 16.56 -3.92
N GLY A 110 11.15 16.34 -3.96
CA GLY A 110 10.39 16.12 -5.19
C GLY A 110 10.34 17.34 -6.10
N GLN A 111 10.26 18.56 -5.57
CA GLN A 111 10.37 19.78 -6.37
C GLN A 111 11.72 19.87 -7.09
N ALA A 112 12.82 19.45 -6.44
CA ALA A 112 14.11 19.37 -7.08
C ALA A 112 14.15 18.31 -8.20
N GLU A 113 13.52 17.14 -7.98
CA GLU A 113 13.44 16.08 -8.98
C GLU A 113 12.53 16.45 -10.19
N LEU A 114 11.44 17.19 -9.96
CA LEU A 114 10.61 17.75 -11.05
C LEU A 114 11.45 18.61 -12.01
N GLY A 115 12.33 19.47 -11.48
CA GLY A 115 13.24 20.27 -12.27
C GLY A 115 14.31 19.43 -12.97
N ARG A 116 14.94 18.51 -12.24
CA ARG A 116 16.02 17.65 -12.74
C ARG A 116 15.57 16.77 -13.90
N TRP A 117 14.37 16.19 -13.82
CA TRP A 117 13.85 15.22 -14.79
C TRP A 117 12.80 15.81 -15.72
N SER A 118 12.74 17.15 -15.85
CA SER A 118 11.66 17.82 -16.59
C SER A 118 11.45 17.27 -18.00
N LYS A 119 12.53 17.02 -18.77
CA LYS A 119 12.44 16.46 -20.13
C LYS A 119 11.83 15.07 -20.17
N SER A 120 12.24 14.19 -19.25
CA SER A 120 11.69 12.83 -19.16
C SER A 120 10.22 12.89 -18.73
N LEU A 121 9.89 13.77 -17.78
CA LEU A 121 8.53 13.99 -17.31
C LEU A 121 7.62 14.58 -18.41
N ASP A 122 8.13 15.50 -19.25
CA ASP A 122 7.39 15.99 -20.43
C ASP A 122 7.02 14.85 -21.38
N ALA A 123 7.96 13.95 -21.64
CA ALA A 123 7.74 12.78 -22.50
C ALA A 123 6.74 11.78 -21.87
N VAL A 124 6.86 11.53 -20.57
CA VAL A 124 5.94 10.66 -19.81
C VAL A 124 4.52 11.22 -19.81
N GLU A 125 4.36 12.50 -19.46
CA GLU A 125 3.07 13.16 -19.42
C GLU A 125 2.40 13.20 -20.78
N LYS A 126 3.15 13.50 -21.84
CA LYS A 126 2.67 13.45 -23.24
C LYS A 126 2.24 12.04 -23.66
N ARG A 127 2.97 11.00 -23.25
CA ARG A 127 2.72 9.61 -23.66
C ARG A 127 1.54 8.99 -22.91
N PHE A 128 1.44 9.23 -21.60
CA PHE A 128 0.50 8.52 -20.73
C PHE A 128 -0.66 9.40 -20.23
N GLY A 129 -0.55 10.73 -20.32
CA GLY A 129 -1.57 11.66 -19.85
C GLY A 129 -1.70 11.73 -18.32
N VAL A 130 -0.68 11.28 -17.60
CA VAL A 130 -0.61 11.34 -16.13
C VAL A 130 0.23 12.56 -15.73
N PRO A 131 -0.27 13.46 -14.88
CA PRO A 131 0.49 14.63 -14.44
C PRO A 131 1.80 14.25 -13.77
N ARG A 132 2.87 14.98 -14.10
CA ARG A 132 4.22 14.74 -13.59
C ARG A 132 4.29 14.71 -12.06
N GLU A 133 3.49 15.55 -11.39
CA GLU A 133 3.48 15.62 -9.93
C GLU A 133 2.93 14.34 -9.30
N ILE A 134 1.94 13.72 -9.93
CA ILE A 134 1.40 12.41 -9.50
C ILE A 134 2.49 11.33 -9.63
N VAL A 135 3.18 11.28 -10.78
CA VAL A 135 4.26 10.31 -11.02
C VAL A 135 5.39 10.47 -10.01
N VAL A 136 5.81 11.73 -9.79
CA VAL A 136 6.88 12.06 -8.83
C VAL A 136 6.43 11.81 -7.39
N ALA A 137 5.16 12.04 -7.05
CA ALA A 137 4.62 11.74 -5.73
C ALA A 137 4.67 10.24 -5.40
N ILE A 138 4.30 9.37 -6.35
CA ILE A 138 4.43 7.92 -6.20
C ILE A 138 5.91 7.55 -6.04
N TRP A 139 6.78 8.01 -6.94
CA TRP A 139 8.21 7.73 -6.85
C TRP A 139 8.82 8.16 -5.51
N GLY A 140 8.42 9.34 -5.01
CA GLY A 140 8.83 9.82 -3.69
C GLY A 140 8.32 8.94 -2.55
N ARG A 141 7.07 8.54 -2.60
CA ARG A 141 6.42 7.70 -1.57
C ARG A 141 7.03 6.30 -1.52
N GLU A 142 7.30 5.68 -2.67
CA GLU A 142 7.77 4.29 -2.76
C GLU A 142 9.26 4.15 -2.40
N SER A 143 10.11 5.01 -2.94
CA SER A 143 11.56 4.83 -2.79
C SER A 143 12.32 6.09 -2.39
N ARG A 144 11.62 7.14 -1.96
CA ARG A 144 12.24 8.45 -1.69
C ARG A 144 13.10 8.90 -2.89
N TYR A 145 12.48 8.85 -4.08
CA TYR A 145 13.14 9.23 -5.33
C TYR A 145 14.39 8.37 -5.63
N GLY A 146 14.28 7.06 -5.40
CA GLY A 146 15.37 6.10 -5.60
C GLY A 146 16.46 6.10 -4.51
N ARG A 147 16.32 6.89 -3.44
CA ARG A 147 17.33 6.98 -2.35
C ARG A 147 17.12 5.97 -1.23
N ALA A 148 15.94 5.36 -1.14
CA ALA A 148 15.68 4.33 -0.14
C ALA A 148 16.53 3.08 -0.42
N LYS A 149 17.09 2.48 0.63
CA LYS A 149 17.81 1.22 0.49
C LYS A 149 16.83 0.09 0.20
N ILE A 150 17.10 -0.66 -0.87
CA ILE A 150 16.37 -1.86 -1.27
C ILE A 150 17.36 -3.02 -1.14
N PRO A 151 17.47 -3.67 0.04
CA PRO A 151 18.64 -4.49 0.38
C PRO A 151 18.57 -5.93 -0.10
N TYR A 152 17.39 -6.47 -0.36
CA TYR A 152 17.20 -7.89 -0.62
C TYR A 152 17.39 -8.23 -2.10
N VAL A 153 17.86 -9.45 -2.40
CA VAL A 153 17.89 -10.00 -3.75
C VAL A 153 16.52 -10.64 -4.02
N ALA A 154 15.78 -10.13 -5.02
CA ALA A 154 14.39 -10.46 -5.24
C ALA A 154 14.13 -11.98 -5.36
N ILE A 155 14.93 -12.70 -6.14
CA ILE A 155 14.78 -14.15 -6.30
C ILE A 155 14.90 -14.88 -4.97
N ARG A 156 15.91 -14.55 -4.15
CA ARG A 156 16.11 -15.17 -2.85
C ARG A 156 14.96 -14.89 -1.90
N THR A 157 14.52 -13.63 -1.87
CA THR A 157 13.39 -13.20 -1.05
C THR A 157 12.10 -13.92 -1.44
N LEU A 158 11.75 -13.86 -2.74
CA LEU A 158 10.53 -14.47 -3.25
C LEU A 158 10.54 -16.00 -3.12
N ALA A 159 11.67 -16.67 -3.34
CA ALA A 159 11.80 -18.10 -3.14
C ALA A 159 11.61 -18.47 -1.65
N THR A 160 12.18 -17.70 -0.74
CA THR A 160 12.02 -17.93 0.71
C THR A 160 10.56 -17.72 1.13
N GLU A 161 9.93 -16.64 0.70
CA GLU A 161 8.52 -16.33 1.00
C GLU A 161 7.56 -17.34 0.37
N ALA A 162 7.81 -17.78 -0.87
CA ALA A 162 7.01 -18.80 -1.54
C ALA A 162 7.14 -20.18 -0.89
N PHE A 163 8.30 -20.48 -0.29
CA PHE A 163 8.54 -21.75 0.38
C PHE A 163 8.02 -21.76 1.81
N MET A 164 8.33 -20.74 2.61
CA MET A 164 8.04 -20.72 4.05
C MET A 164 7.51 -19.39 4.60
N GLY A 165 7.14 -18.43 3.76
CA GLY A 165 6.44 -17.22 4.19
C GLY A 165 5.00 -17.51 4.63
N ALA A 166 4.37 -16.61 5.39
CA ALA A 166 2.97 -16.75 5.80
C ALA A 166 1.98 -16.71 4.61
N ARG A 167 2.41 -16.10 3.49
CA ARG A 167 1.59 -15.89 2.27
C ARG A 167 2.12 -16.65 1.06
N LYS A 168 2.56 -17.90 1.21
CA LYS A 168 3.20 -18.74 0.17
C LYS A 168 2.47 -18.70 -1.17
N ALA A 169 1.14 -18.83 -1.16
CA ALA A 169 0.33 -18.87 -2.37
C ALA A 169 0.41 -17.57 -3.19
N GLN A 170 0.66 -16.43 -2.54
CA GLN A 170 0.82 -15.13 -3.21
C GLN A 170 2.24 -14.98 -3.80
N PHE A 171 3.26 -15.53 -3.13
CA PHE A 171 4.65 -15.33 -3.54
C PHE A 171 5.14 -16.32 -4.60
N LEU A 172 4.54 -17.50 -4.74
CA LEU A 172 4.96 -18.45 -5.76
C LEU A 172 4.77 -17.93 -7.20
N PRO A 173 3.63 -17.33 -7.59
CA PRO A 173 3.50 -16.68 -8.90
C PRO A 173 4.49 -15.53 -9.09
N GLU A 174 4.79 -14.77 -8.04
CA GLU A 174 5.74 -13.66 -8.10
C GLU A 174 7.18 -14.16 -8.31
N LEU A 175 7.56 -15.28 -7.70
CA LEU A 175 8.85 -15.94 -7.97
C LEU A 175 8.99 -16.32 -9.45
N VAL A 176 7.95 -16.94 -10.02
CA VAL A 176 7.95 -17.30 -11.46
C VAL A 176 8.03 -16.07 -12.35
N ALA A 177 7.31 -15.00 -12.00
CA ALA A 177 7.38 -13.73 -12.72
C ALA A 177 8.78 -13.11 -12.64
N ALA A 178 9.43 -13.15 -11.47
CA ALA A 178 10.81 -12.66 -11.30
C ALA A 178 11.82 -13.45 -12.14
N LEU A 179 11.67 -14.78 -12.24
CA LEU A 179 12.49 -15.60 -13.12
C LEU A 179 12.30 -15.24 -14.61
N LYS A 180 11.08 -14.90 -15.04
CA LYS A 180 10.82 -14.39 -16.40
C LYS A 180 11.51 -13.03 -16.67
N ILE A 181 11.59 -12.17 -15.68
CA ILE A 181 12.30 -10.88 -15.82
C ILE A 181 13.80 -11.13 -16.05
N LEU A 182 14.40 -12.08 -15.34
CA LEU A 182 15.79 -12.48 -15.57
C LEU A 182 15.99 -13.09 -16.96
N ASP A 183 15.07 -13.95 -17.40
CA ASP A 183 15.11 -14.59 -18.72
C ASP A 183 15.03 -13.56 -19.88
N GLY A 184 14.37 -12.44 -19.65
CA GLY A 184 14.30 -11.29 -20.56
C GLY A 184 15.53 -10.37 -20.57
N ASP A 185 16.58 -10.67 -19.82
CA ASP A 185 17.85 -9.90 -19.70
C ASP A 185 17.65 -8.41 -19.35
N HIS A 186 16.56 -8.07 -18.65
CA HIS A 186 16.30 -6.69 -18.25
C HIS A 186 17.16 -6.23 -17.07
N ILE A 187 17.62 -7.17 -16.23
CA ILE A 187 18.45 -6.93 -15.05
C ILE A 187 19.26 -8.17 -14.68
N ALA A 188 20.47 -7.99 -14.16
CA ALA A 188 21.26 -9.11 -13.63
C ALA A 188 20.71 -9.59 -12.28
N PHE A 189 20.91 -10.87 -11.95
CA PHE A 189 20.42 -11.53 -10.73
C PHE A 189 20.73 -10.72 -9.47
N GLU A 190 22.00 -10.35 -9.25
CA GLU A 190 22.45 -9.63 -8.05
C GLU A 190 21.96 -8.18 -7.98
N ALA A 191 21.62 -7.59 -9.14
CA ALA A 191 21.09 -6.24 -9.25
C ALA A 191 19.56 -6.18 -9.11
N MET A 192 18.86 -7.31 -9.25
CA MET A 192 17.42 -7.40 -9.05
C MET A 192 17.09 -7.29 -7.55
N LYS A 193 17.06 -6.05 -7.05
CA LYS A 193 16.80 -5.74 -5.64
C LYS A 193 15.31 -5.55 -5.37
N SER A 194 14.89 -5.96 -4.17
CA SER A 194 13.51 -5.84 -3.70
C SER A 194 13.40 -5.46 -2.23
N SER A 195 12.19 -5.11 -1.78
CA SER A 195 11.83 -5.13 -0.36
C SER A 195 11.78 -6.56 0.17
N TRP A 196 11.62 -6.72 1.48
CA TRP A 196 11.43 -8.03 2.12
C TRP A 196 10.17 -8.78 1.61
N ALA A 197 9.20 -8.05 1.05
CA ALA A 197 7.98 -8.60 0.46
C ALA A 197 8.05 -8.70 -1.08
N GLY A 198 9.26 -8.64 -1.67
CA GLY A 198 9.46 -8.87 -3.10
C GLY A 198 9.13 -7.69 -4.02
N ALA A 199 8.74 -6.52 -3.50
CA ALA A 199 8.51 -5.32 -4.31
C ALA A 199 9.84 -4.75 -4.81
N MET A 200 9.95 -4.54 -6.14
CA MET A 200 11.22 -4.33 -6.85
C MET A 200 11.42 -2.89 -7.32
N GLY A 201 12.69 -2.49 -7.35
CA GLY A 201 13.14 -1.25 -7.96
C GLY A 201 12.56 0.01 -7.32
N GLN A 202 12.72 1.14 -8.00
CA GLN A 202 12.27 2.43 -7.46
C GLN A 202 10.75 2.59 -7.37
N PRO A 203 9.91 2.01 -8.28
CA PRO A 203 8.46 2.08 -8.20
C PRO A 203 7.85 1.02 -7.26
N GLN A 204 8.66 0.15 -6.65
CA GLN A 204 8.22 -0.93 -5.75
C GLN A 204 7.16 -1.86 -6.38
N PHE A 205 7.37 -2.24 -7.65
CA PHE A 205 6.50 -3.19 -8.34
C PHE A 205 6.76 -4.63 -7.89
N LEU A 206 5.71 -5.39 -7.66
CA LEU A 206 5.80 -6.84 -7.65
C LEU A 206 6.22 -7.34 -9.05
N PRO A 207 6.89 -8.49 -9.17
CA PRO A 207 7.34 -9.02 -10.46
C PRO A 207 6.25 -9.14 -11.52
N SER A 208 5.05 -9.59 -11.15
CA SER A 208 3.90 -9.64 -12.06
C SER A 208 3.54 -8.25 -12.58
N LYS A 209 3.53 -7.23 -11.72
CA LYS A 209 3.24 -5.84 -12.09
C LYS A 209 4.33 -5.24 -12.96
N TYR A 210 5.59 -5.63 -12.74
CA TYR A 210 6.68 -5.27 -13.64
C TYR A 210 6.44 -5.80 -15.06
N LEU A 211 6.15 -7.08 -15.21
CA LEU A 211 5.90 -7.70 -16.52
C LEU A 211 4.76 -7.01 -17.28
N GLU A 212 3.71 -6.60 -16.54
CA GLU A 212 2.56 -5.92 -17.11
C GLU A 212 2.82 -4.46 -17.47
N ASN A 213 3.60 -3.73 -16.65
CA ASN A 213 3.58 -2.27 -16.67
C ASN A 213 4.94 -1.61 -16.92
N ALA A 214 6.07 -2.30 -16.74
CA ALA A 214 7.38 -1.70 -16.96
C ALA A 214 7.59 -1.36 -18.44
N VAL A 215 8.15 -0.17 -18.69
CA VAL A 215 8.42 0.35 -20.04
C VAL A 215 9.86 0.83 -20.14
N ASP A 216 10.42 0.69 -21.33
CA ASP A 216 11.66 1.33 -21.74
C ASP A 216 11.31 2.77 -22.20
N MET A 217 11.74 3.75 -21.42
CA MET A 217 11.49 5.18 -21.70
C MET A 217 12.71 5.90 -22.24
N ASP A 218 13.91 5.40 -21.97
CA ASP A 218 15.16 5.99 -22.48
C ASP A 218 15.64 5.34 -23.81
N GLY A 219 15.04 4.22 -24.19
CA GLY A 219 15.24 3.57 -25.49
C GLY A 219 16.50 2.71 -25.57
N ASP A 220 17.02 2.24 -24.43
CA ASP A 220 18.22 1.40 -24.36
C ASP A 220 17.94 -0.10 -24.61
N GLY A 221 16.67 -0.48 -24.79
CA GLY A 221 16.19 -1.85 -24.98
C GLY A 221 15.88 -2.60 -23.69
N ARG A 222 16.06 -1.98 -22.53
CA ARG A 222 15.78 -2.55 -21.21
C ARG A 222 14.61 -1.83 -20.54
N ARG A 223 14.03 -2.45 -19.53
CA ARG A 223 13.02 -1.83 -18.67
C ARG A 223 13.58 -1.75 -17.25
N ASP A 224 14.62 -0.90 -17.09
CA ASP A 224 15.39 -0.85 -15.85
C ASP A 224 14.76 0.09 -14.80
N ILE A 225 13.81 -0.43 -14.05
CA ILE A 225 13.18 0.28 -12.94
C ILE A 225 14.07 0.45 -11.70
N TRP A 226 15.26 -0.12 -11.69
CA TRP A 226 16.22 -0.04 -10.57
C TRP A 226 17.19 1.14 -10.74
N ASN A 227 17.74 1.33 -11.95
CA ASN A 227 18.81 2.30 -12.21
C ASN A 227 18.38 3.40 -13.18
N SER A 228 17.42 3.16 -14.10
CA SER A 228 16.89 4.18 -15.01
C SER A 228 15.72 4.93 -14.37
N VAL A 229 15.91 6.24 -14.13
CA VAL A 229 14.82 7.11 -13.67
C VAL A 229 13.77 7.33 -14.77
N PRO A 230 14.12 7.55 -16.05
CA PRO A 230 13.11 7.61 -17.11
C PRO A 230 12.20 6.38 -17.17
N ASP A 231 12.75 5.16 -17.06
CA ASP A 231 11.98 3.93 -17.06
C ASP A 231 11.08 3.82 -15.82
N THR A 232 11.61 4.20 -14.66
CA THR A 232 10.84 4.28 -13.42
C THR A 232 9.62 5.18 -13.57
N LEU A 233 9.81 6.43 -14.05
CA LEU A 233 8.74 7.41 -14.23
C LEU A 233 7.73 6.94 -15.28
N GLY A 234 8.21 6.42 -16.40
CA GLY A 234 7.38 5.86 -17.47
C GLY A 234 6.56 4.67 -16.99
N SER A 235 7.16 3.77 -16.21
CA SER A 235 6.50 2.57 -15.68
C SER A 235 5.40 2.93 -14.67
N ILE A 236 5.64 3.89 -13.78
CA ILE A 236 4.61 4.43 -12.86
C ILE A 236 3.44 5.01 -13.65
N ALA A 237 3.71 5.85 -14.65
CA ALA A 237 2.66 6.46 -15.46
C ALA A 237 1.89 5.43 -16.28
N ASN A 238 2.58 4.45 -16.87
CA ASN A 238 1.95 3.35 -17.61
C ASN A 238 1.03 2.52 -16.71
N TYR A 239 1.48 2.22 -15.48
CA TYR A 239 0.65 1.54 -14.49
C TYR A 239 -0.68 2.28 -14.29
N LEU A 240 -0.63 3.57 -13.96
CA LEU A 240 -1.84 4.37 -13.74
C LEU A 240 -2.72 4.43 -14.99
N ARG A 241 -2.12 4.62 -16.17
CA ARG A 241 -2.86 4.64 -17.44
C ARG A 241 -3.61 3.34 -17.72
N ARG A 242 -2.95 2.20 -17.48
CA ARG A 242 -3.55 0.86 -17.67
C ARG A 242 -4.65 0.56 -16.66
N HIS A 243 -4.58 1.15 -15.47
CA HIS A 243 -5.61 1.01 -14.43
C HIS A 243 -6.73 2.06 -14.52
N GLY A 244 -6.80 2.81 -15.64
CA GLY A 244 -7.95 3.67 -15.94
C GLY A 244 -7.75 5.15 -15.65
N TRP A 245 -6.50 5.62 -15.46
CA TRP A 245 -6.25 7.05 -15.32
C TRP A 245 -6.86 7.86 -16.46
N THR A 246 -7.70 8.82 -16.11
CA THR A 246 -8.35 9.73 -17.05
C THR A 246 -7.55 11.03 -17.16
N PRO A 247 -6.91 11.31 -18.32
CA PRO A 247 -6.15 12.55 -18.53
C PRO A 247 -7.00 13.80 -18.33
N GLY A 248 -6.39 14.86 -17.81
CA GLY A 248 -7.07 16.14 -17.58
C GLY A 248 -8.03 16.15 -16.38
N ARG A 249 -8.16 15.04 -15.66
CA ARG A 249 -8.96 14.94 -14.45
C ARG A 249 -8.04 14.84 -13.23
N ASP A 250 -8.25 15.72 -12.24
CA ASP A 250 -7.48 15.66 -10.99
C ASP A 250 -7.95 14.49 -10.10
N TRP A 251 -7.15 14.14 -9.07
CA TRP A 251 -7.49 13.08 -8.13
C TRP A 251 -8.64 13.47 -7.19
N GLY A 252 -8.70 14.72 -6.76
CA GLY A 252 -9.70 15.21 -5.81
C GLY A 252 -9.36 16.56 -5.21
N ALA A 253 -10.16 16.95 -4.22
CA ALA A 253 -10.00 18.21 -3.50
C ALA A 253 -10.46 18.06 -2.04
N GLU A 254 -9.80 18.74 -1.11
CA GLU A 254 -10.31 18.87 0.25
C GLU A 254 -11.57 19.74 0.25
N ALA A 255 -12.63 19.30 0.93
CA ALA A 255 -13.91 20.00 0.95
C ALA A 255 -14.57 19.96 2.32
N ALA A 256 -15.03 21.11 2.78
CA ALA A 256 -15.91 21.19 3.94
C ALA A 256 -17.33 20.77 3.54
N LEU A 257 -17.92 19.86 4.30
CA LEU A 257 -19.27 19.36 4.09
C LEU A 257 -20.16 19.68 5.31
N PRO A 258 -21.42 20.15 5.09
CA PRO A 258 -22.38 20.33 6.17
C PRO A 258 -22.69 19.02 6.89
N THR A 259 -23.11 19.10 8.16
CA THR A 259 -23.52 17.93 8.92
C THR A 259 -24.75 17.21 8.34
N SER A 260 -25.54 17.91 7.53
CA SER A 260 -26.68 17.36 6.78
C SER A 260 -26.30 16.36 5.69
N VAL A 261 -25.06 16.41 5.19
CA VAL A 261 -24.53 15.41 4.23
C VAL A 261 -24.13 14.17 5.01
N PRO A 262 -24.77 13.00 4.82
CA PRO A 262 -24.42 11.81 5.59
C PRO A 262 -23.02 11.29 5.27
N CYS A 263 -22.21 10.98 6.29
CA CYS A 263 -20.90 10.36 6.09
C CYS A 263 -21.00 8.92 5.51
N THR A 264 -22.17 8.32 5.59
CA THR A 264 -22.47 7.01 4.97
C THR A 264 -22.52 7.04 3.43
N LEU A 265 -22.43 8.23 2.82
CA LEU A 265 -22.28 8.40 1.37
C LEU A 265 -20.83 8.19 0.90
N GLU A 266 -19.93 7.85 1.79
CA GLU A 266 -18.54 7.56 1.43
C GLU A 266 -18.41 6.33 0.55
N GLY A 267 -17.53 6.40 -0.44
CA GLY A 267 -17.13 5.27 -1.26
C GLY A 267 -17.41 5.43 -2.76
N PRO A 268 -16.89 4.52 -3.58
CA PRO A 268 -16.98 4.60 -5.05
C PRO A 268 -18.41 4.41 -5.59
N ASP A 269 -19.27 3.72 -4.83
CA ASP A 269 -20.61 3.30 -5.30
C ASP A 269 -21.65 4.42 -5.19
N GLN A 270 -21.29 5.59 -4.66
CA GLN A 270 -22.23 6.67 -4.33
C GLN A 270 -21.76 8.02 -4.88
N SER A 271 -21.40 8.06 -6.18
CA SER A 271 -21.00 9.30 -6.84
C SER A 271 -22.15 10.29 -6.94
N ARG A 272 -21.80 11.57 -6.86
CA ARG A 272 -22.67 12.71 -7.18
C ARG A 272 -21.92 13.66 -8.08
N THR A 273 -22.64 14.39 -8.92
CA THR A 273 -22.07 15.43 -9.76
C THR A 273 -21.54 16.60 -8.91
N VAL A 274 -20.63 17.38 -9.46
CA VAL A 274 -20.13 18.61 -8.85
C VAL A 274 -21.29 19.55 -8.50
N ALA A 275 -22.30 19.65 -9.40
CA ALA A 275 -23.51 20.48 -9.16
C ALA A 275 -24.29 19.98 -7.92
N GLU A 276 -24.51 18.69 -7.79
CA GLU A 276 -25.19 18.09 -6.64
C GLU A 276 -24.42 18.28 -5.33
N TRP A 277 -23.09 18.16 -5.35
CA TRP A 277 -22.26 18.43 -4.18
C TRP A 277 -22.31 19.91 -3.76
N LYS A 278 -22.26 20.84 -4.73
CA LYS A 278 -22.43 22.27 -4.47
C LYS A 278 -23.81 22.58 -3.88
N ALA A 279 -24.87 21.99 -4.44
CA ALA A 279 -26.24 22.14 -3.94
C ALA A 279 -26.41 21.55 -2.53
N ALA A 280 -25.67 20.48 -2.19
CA ALA A 280 -25.62 19.92 -0.84
C ALA A 280 -24.79 20.77 0.13
N GLY A 281 -24.17 21.88 -0.32
CA GLY A 281 -23.40 22.80 0.49
C GLY A 281 -21.92 22.49 0.62
N ALA A 282 -21.38 21.59 -0.23
CA ALA A 282 -19.95 21.31 -0.27
C ALA A 282 -19.16 22.54 -0.71
N LYS A 283 -18.08 22.87 0.00
CA LYS A 283 -17.18 23.99 -0.31
C LYS A 283 -15.75 23.50 -0.34
N PRO A 284 -14.98 23.73 -1.45
CA PRO A 284 -13.56 23.45 -1.45
C PRO A 284 -12.87 24.34 -0.41
N ILE A 285 -11.84 23.78 0.26
CA ILE A 285 -11.04 24.47 1.27
C ILE A 285 -9.55 24.23 1.00
N GLY A 286 -8.66 24.89 1.74
CA GLY A 286 -7.21 24.67 1.63
C GLY A 286 -6.59 25.09 0.30
N GLY A 287 -7.24 25.97 -0.47
CA GLY A 287 -6.77 26.34 -1.81
C GLY A 287 -7.12 25.34 -2.91
N SER A 288 -7.80 24.25 -2.57
CA SER A 288 -8.28 23.25 -3.52
C SER A 288 -9.42 23.80 -4.38
N ALA A 289 -9.61 23.22 -5.57
CA ALA A 289 -10.71 23.56 -6.47
C ALA A 289 -11.46 22.33 -6.92
N LEU A 290 -12.80 22.42 -6.96
CA LEU A 290 -13.60 21.38 -7.60
C LEU A 290 -13.49 21.50 -9.14
N PRO A 291 -13.69 20.40 -9.87
CA PRO A 291 -13.73 20.42 -11.32
C PRO A 291 -14.70 21.50 -11.84
N LYS A 292 -14.33 22.18 -12.95
CA LYS A 292 -15.18 23.20 -13.56
C LYS A 292 -16.44 22.62 -14.18
N ALA A 293 -16.39 21.37 -14.67
CA ALA A 293 -17.53 20.70 -15.27
C ALA A 293 -18.52 20.24 -14.20
N ASP A 294 -19.67 20.89 -14.10
CA ASP A 294 -20.70 20.60 -13.11
C ASP A 294 -21.24 19.16 -13.15
N ALA A 295 -21.20 18.52 -14.32
CA ALA A 295 -21.59 17.11 -14.51
C ALA A 295 -20.51 16.09 -14.10
N ALA A 296 -19.29 16.51 -13.74
CA ALA A 296 -18.24 15.59 -13.38
C ALA A 296 -18.62 14.82 -12.09
N PRO A 297 -18.56 13.46 -12.09
CA PRO A 297 -18.83 12.69 -10.90
C PRO A 297 -17.68 12.82 -9.89
N LEU A 298 -18.05 12.98 -8.63
CA LEU A 298 -17.14 12.96 -7.48
C LEU A 298 -17.71 12.06 -6.38
N HIS A 299 -16.83 11.48 -5.59
CA HIS A 299 -17.15 10.59 -4.48
C HIS A 299 -16.71 11.23 -3.17
N LEU A 300 -17.44 10.96 -2.10
CA LEU A 300 -17.01 11.35 -0.76
C LEU A 300 -15.90 10.41 -0.27
N LEU A 301 -14.84 10.99 0.24
CA LEU A 301 -13.79 10.34 1.01
C LEU A 301 -13.71 10.98 2.40
N ALA A 302 -13.90 10.19 3.44
CA ALA A 302 -13.87 10.61 4.84
C ALA A 302 -13.07 9.59 5.68
N PRO A 303 -11.72 9.55 5.56
CA PRO A 303 -10.89 8.46 6.09
C PRO A 303 -10.94 8.30 7.61
N ALA A 304 -11.38 9.34 8.33
CA ALA A 304 -11.69 9.30 9.75
C ALA A 304 -13.17 9.67 10.04
N GLY A 305 -14.06 9.43 9.12
CA GLY A 305 -15.47 9.80 9.24
C GLY A 305 -15.64 11.29 9.54
N ARG A 306 -16.49 11.62 10.50
CA ARG A 306 -16.73 13.00 10.97
C ARG A 306 -15.64 13.53 11.91
N THR A 307 -14.67 12.71 12.29
CA THR A 307 -13.58 13.08 13.19
C THR A 307 -12.34 13.59 12.47
N GLY A 308 -12.39 13.65 11.14
CA GLY A 308 -11.30 14.13 10.30
C GLY A 308 -11.77 14.96 9.11
N PRO A 309 -10.82 15.43 8.28
CA PRO A 309 -11.11 16.15 7.06
C PRO A 309 -11.86 15.26 6.06
N THR A 310 -12.61 15.92 5.18
CA THR A 310 -13.34 15.28 4.10
C THR A 310 -12.82 15.76 2.75
N PHE A 311 -12.93 14.89 1.75
CA PHE A 311 -12.49 15.16 0.38
C PHE A 311 -13.59 14.77 -0.60
N LEU A 312 -13.64 15.45 -1.73
CA LEU A 312 -14.39 15.03 -2.89
C LEU A 312 -13.39 14.56 -3.93
N VAL A 313 -13.43 13.26 -4.24
CA VAL A 313 -12.43 12.59 -5.07
C VAL A 313 -13.02 12.12 -6.39
N SER A 314 -12.23 12.12 -7.44
CA SER A 314 -12.61 11.59 -8.74
C SER A 314 -12.27 10.10 -8.87
N ASP A 315 -12.62 9.50 -10.04
CA ASP A 315 -12.23 8.11 -10.33
C ASP A 315 -10.71 7.92 -10.33
N ASN A 316 -9.92 8.97 -10.64
CA ASN A 316 -8.47 8.91 -10.58
C ASN A 316 -7.92 8.66 -9.17
N PHE A 317 -8.65 9.01 -8.12
CA PHE A 317 -8.31 8.63 -6.75
C PHE A 317 -8.31 7.11 -6.57
N TYR A 318 -9.30 6.44 -7.13
CA TYR A 318 -9.37 4.98 -7.06
C TYR A 318 -8.29 4.32 -7.92
N VAL A 319 -7.87 4.96 -9.01
CA VAL A 319 -6.68 4.51 -9.77
C VAL A 319 -5.40 4.61 -8.92
N LEU A 320 -5.23 5.69 -8.15
CA LEU A 320 -4.12 5.78 -7.19
C LEU A 320 -4.20 4.68 -6.12
N LYS A 321 -5.42 4.34 -5.69
CA LYS A 321 -5.65 3.31 -4.69
C LYS A 321 -5.25 1.91 -5.18
N GLU A 322 -5.37 1.61 -6.49
CA GLU A 322 -4.92 0.33 -7.08
C GLU A 322 -3.42 0.06 -6.87
N TYR A 323 -2.63 1.10 -6.60
CA TYR A 323 -1.19 0.95 -6.36
C TYR A 323 -0.88 0.27 -5.02
N ASN A 324 -1.70 0.51 -3.98
CA ASN A 324 -1.47 0.00 -2.61
C ASN A 324 -2.77 -0.34 -1.84
N GLU A 325 -3.91 -0.45 -2.49
CA GLU A 325 -5.22 -0.84 -1.92
C GLU A 325 -5.69 -0.03 -0.69
N SER A 326 -5.02 1.10 -0.36
CA SER A 326 -5.29 1.94 0.80
C SER A 326 -5.83 3.32 0.44
N ASP A 327 -6.95 3.74 1.06
CA ASP A 327 -7.49 5.09 0.93
C ASP A 327 -6.47 6.16 1.38
N LEU A 328 -5.74 5.88 2.46
CA LEU A 328 -4.75 6.81 2.98
C LEU A 328 -3.49 6.90 2.12
N TYR A 329 -3.10 5.80 1.47
CA TYR A 329 -2.04 5.84 0.47
C TYR A 329 -2.42 6.75 -0.70
N ALA A 330 -3.60 6.54 -1.28
CA ALA A 330 -4.08 7.34 -2.41
C ALA A 330 -4.22 8.83 -2.03
N LEU A 331 -4.75 9.11 -0.83
CA LEU A 331 -4.82 10.47 -0.28
C LEU A 331 -3.42 11.07 -0.11
N PHE A 332 -2.48 10.30 0.44
CA PHE A 332 -1.10 10.77 0.62
C PHE A 332 -0.47 11.14 -0.73
N VAL A 333 -0.56 10.26 -1.72
CA VAL A 333 0.01 10.50 -3.06
C VAL A 333 -0.65 11.70 -3.73
N GLY A 334 -1.98 11.78 -3.71
CA GLY A 334 -2.72 12.89 -4.29
C GLY A 334 -2.36 14.22 -3.64
N HIS A 335 -2.36 14.26 -2.29
CA HIS A 335 -1.99 15.47 -1.56
C HIS A 335 -0.51 15.83 -1.74
N LEU A 336 0.41 14.85 -1.78
CA LEU A 336 1.82 15.13 -2.08
C LEU A 336 1.97 15.74 -3.49
N ALA A 337 1.21 15.27 -4.47
CA ALA A 337 1.22 15.89 -5.80
C ALA A 337 0.75 17.35 -5.77
N ASP A 338 -0.27 17.67 -4.97
CA ASP A 338 -0.70 19.07 -4.77
C ASP A 338 0.40 19.90 -4.11
N ARG A 339 1.09 19.37 -3.10
CA ARG A 339 2.23 20.03 -2.45
C ARG A 339 3.38 20.26 -3.43
N LEU A 340 3.62 19.34 -4.35
CA LEU A 340 4.63 19.50 -5.42
C LEU A 340 4.27 20.62 -6.39
N ARG A 341 2.98 20.89 -6.63
CA ARG A 341 2.46 22.03 -7.41
C ARG A 341 2.48 23.35 -6.64
N GLY A 342 2.88 23.37 -5.36
CA GLY A 342 2.88 24.55 -4.50
C GLY A 342 1.62 24.72 -3.66
N GLY A 343 0.78 23.70 -3.58
CA GLY A 343 -0.40 23.67 -2.70
C GLY A 343 -0.04 23.71 -1.20
N GLY A 344 -1.02 24.13 -0.38
CA GLY A 344 -0.91 24.20 1.07
C GLY A 344 -1.10 22.84 1.77
N PRO A 345 -0.98 22.81 3.12
CA PRO A 345 -1.28 21.60 3.91
C PRO A 345 -2.79 21.30 3.94
N ILE A 346 -3.16 20.10 4.38
CA ILE A 346 -4.54 19.76 4.74
C ILE A 346 -5.00 20.72 5.85
N VAL A 347 -6.16 21.33 5.67
CA VAL A 347 -6.70 22.37 6.57
C VAL A 347 -7.66 21.80 7.60
N GLY A 348 -8.40 20.76 7.25
CA GLY A 348 -9.34 20.12 8.15
C GLY A 348 -8.66 19.47 9.36
N THR A 349 -9.29 19.61 10.51
CA THR A 349 -8.74 19.14 11.77
C THR A 349 -9.02 17.64 11.95
N TRP A 350 -7.99 16.89 12.34
CA TRP A 350 -8.12 15.52 12.78
C TRP A 350 -8.41 15.48 14.28
N THR A 351 -9.55 14.93 14.66
CA THR A 351 -9.86 14.60 16.04
C THR A 351 -9.61 13.11 16.20
N THR A 352 -8.47 12.71 16.79
CA THR A 352 -8.10 11.31 16.91
C THR A 352 -8.95 10.65 18.02
N PRO A 353 -9.90 9.77 17.70
CA PRO A 353 -10.56 8.95 18.70
C PRO A 353 -9.55 8.01 19.38
N LYS A 354 -9.86 7.51 20.56
CA LYS A 354 -9.09 6.45 21.19
C LYS A 354 -8.99 5.26 20.25
N GLY A 355 -7.79 4.74 20.02
CA GLY A 355 -7.56 3.61 19.15
C GLY A 355 -8.31 2.36 19.62
N VAL A 356 -8.85 1.60 18.69
CA VAL A 356 -9.45 0.29 18.89
C VAL A 356 -8.50 -0.77 18.36
N ALA A 357 -8.36 -1.90 19.05
CA ALA A 357 -7.49 -2.97 18.60
C ALA A 357 -8.01 -3.59 17.29
N ARG A 358 -7.12 -3.99 16.39
CA ARG A 358 -7.47 -4.61 15.12
C ARG A 358 -8.37 -5.86 15.30
N SER A 359 -8.11 -6.66 16.33
CA SER A 359 -8.91 -7.83 16.66
C SER A 359 -10.35 -7.47 17.07
N GLU A 360 -10.55 -6.32 17.73
CA GLU A 360 -11.86 -5.82 18.11
C GLU A 360 -12.65 -5.32 16.90
N ILE A 361 -11.96 -4.61 15.97
CA ILE A 361 -12.54 -4.21 14.69
C ILE A 361 -12.95 -5.46 13.89
N ALA A 362 -12.08 -6.47 13.79
CA ALA A 362 -12.41 -7.71 13.10
C ALA A 362 -13.61 -8.45 13.74
N ALA A 363 -13.73 -8.45 15.07
CA ALA A 363 -14.87 -9.02 15.76
C ALA A 363 -16.17 -8.25 15.44
N MET A 364 -16.12 -6.92 15.44
CA MET A 364 -17.23 -6.06 15.04
C MET A 364 -17.64 -6.32 13.57
N GLN A 365 -16.68 -6.40 12.65
CA GLN A 365 -16.94 -6.69 11.24
C GLN A 365 -17.64 -8.04 11.06
N ARG A 366 -17.19 -9.11 11.72
CA ARG A 366 -17.86 -10.42 11.70
C ARG A 366 -19.31 -10.35 12.19
N ARG A 367 -19.59 -9.50 13.17
CA ARG A 367 -20.98 -9.29 13.64
C ARG A 367 -21.84 -8.55 12.62
N PHE A 368 -21.28 -7.62 11.89
CA PHE A 368 -21.96 -6.97 10.77
C PHE A 368 -22.23 -7.97 9.63
N GLU A 369 -21.23 -8.77 9.24
CA GLU A 369 -21.40 -9.83 8.22
C GLU A 369 -22.49 -10.84 8.61
N ALA A 370 -22.53 -11.26 9.88
CA ALA A 370 -23.60 -12.17 10.39
C ALA A 370 -25.02 -11.57 10.30
N LYS A 371 -25.11 -10.23 10.16
CA LYS A 371 -26.41 -9.52 9.95
C LYS A 371 -26.57 -9.09 8.48
N ALA A 372 -25.79 -9.66 7.56
CA ALA A 372 -25.76 -9.33 6.13
C ALA A 372 -25.44 -7.84 5.84
N VAL A 373 -24.69 -7.17 6.73
CA VAL A 373 -24.19 -5.81 6.50
C VAL A 373 -22.83 -5.89 5.85
N ASP A 374 -22.70 -5.28 4.67
CA ASP A 374 -21.44 -5.23 3.93
C ASP A 374 -20.41 -4.35 4.66
N VAL A 375 -19.30 -4.95 5.04
CA VAL A 375 -18.11 -4.31 5.64
C VAL A 375 -16.85 -4.55 4.81
N GLY A 376 -16.99 -5.22 3.66
CA GLY A 376 -15.88 -5.79 2.90
C GLY A 376 -15.44 -7.11 3.50
N THR A 377 -14.22 -7.19 3.99
CA THR A 377 -13.66 -8.36 4.68
C THR A 377 -13.52 -8.08 6.17
N ALA A 378 -13.79 -9.08 7.00
CA ALA A 378 -13.63 -8.98 8.46
C ALA A 378 -12.15 -9.17 8.87
N ASP A 379 -11.27 -8.31 8.34
CA ASP A 379 -9.82 -8.33 8.50
C ASP A 379 -9.28 -7.39 9.59
N GLY A 380 -10.18 -6.59 10.20
CA GLY A 380 -9.84 -5.60 11.21
C GLY A 380 -9.28 -4.28 10.64
N LEU A 381 -9.40 -4.07 9.32
CA LEU A 381 -9.04 -2.80 8.67
C LEU A 381 -10.30 -1.92 8.51
N ILE A 382 -10.13 -0.61 8.73
CA ILE A 382 -11.26 0.33 8.73
C ILE A 382 -11.38 0.97 7.34
N GLY A 383 -11.88 0.20 6.35
CA GLY A 383 -12.21 0.70 5.02
C GLY A 383 -13.53 1.49 5.00
N PHE A 384 -13.86 2.12 3.85
CA PHE A 384 -15.07 2.92 3.69
C PHE A 384 -16.36 2.14 3.98
N ARG A 385 -16.44 0.84 3.62
CA ARG A 385 -17.61 -0.01 3.89
C ARG A 385 -17.82 -0.20 5.39
N THR A 386 -16.74 -0.45 6.14
CA THR A 386 -16.78 -0.53 7.60
C THR A 386 -17.23 0.80 8.21
N ARG A 387 -16.68 1.94 7.74
CA ARG A 387 -17.08 3.29 8.20
C ARG A 387 -18.56 3.57 7.93
N ALA A 388 -19.04 3.27 6.72
CA ALA A 388 -20.44 3.42 6.37
C ALA A 388 -21.36 2.50 7.19
N ALA A 389 -20.95 1.26 7.48
CA ALA A 389 -21.70 0.34 8.33
C ALA A 389 -21.84 0.85 9.77
N ILE A 390 -20.76 1.39 10.34
CA ILE A 390 -20.77 2.04 11.66
C ILE A 390 -21.77 3.20 11.65
N GLY A 391 -21.70 4.09 10.66
CA GLY A 391 -22.60 5.25 10.57
C GLY A 391 -24.08 4.84 10.44
N ARG A 392 -24.40 3.80 9.67
CA ARG A 392 -25.77 3.26 9.60
C ARG A 392 -26.22 2.68 10.93
N TRP A 393 -25.33 1.98 11.63
CA TRP A 393 -25.65 1.45 12.96
C TRP A 393 -25.88 2.56 13.98
N GLU A 394 -25.05 3.62 14.01
CA GLU A 394 -25.22 4.79 14.86
C GLU A 394 -26.57 5.49 14.62
N ALA A 395 -26.93 5.69 13.34
CA ALA A 395 -28.22 6.27 12.96
C ALA A 395 -29.42 5.41 13.46
N ALA A 396 -29.32 4.09 13.36
CA ALA A 396 -30.32 3.16 13.87
C ALA A 396 -30.46 3.22 15.41
N GLN A 397 -29.46 3.73 16.12
CA GLN A 397 -29.51 4.01 17.57
C GLN A 397 -30.07 5.43 17.88
N GLY A 398 -30.54 6.17 16.87
CA GLY A 398 -31.00 7.57 17.04
C GLY A 398 -29.90 8.58 17.30
N ARG A 399 -28.64 8.26 16.97
CA ARG A 399 -27.48 9.14 17.16
C ARG A 399 -27.01 9.75 15.84
N ALA A 400 -26.39 10.93 15.93
CA ALA A 400 -25.72 11.51 14.77
C ALA A 400 -24.53 10.62 14.34
N PRO A 401 -24.49 10.15 13.07
CA PRO A 401 -23.42 9.28 12.60
C PRO A 401 -22.06 9.95 12.61
N THR A 402 -21.07 9.28 13.20
CA THR A 402 -19.66 9.66 13.12
C THR A 402 -18.94 8.92 11.99
N CYS A 403 -19.43 7.74 11.61
CA CYS A 403 -18.79 6.85 10.64
C CYS A 403 -17.34 6.49 11.00
N PHE A 404 -17.01 6.46 12.28
CA PHE A 404 -15.69 6.05 12.74
C PHE A 404 -15.80 5.22 14.03
N PRO A 405 -14.98 4.17 14.21
CA PRO A 405 -15.10 3.30 15.37
C PRO A 405 -14.75 4.03 16.67
N ASP A 406 -15.69 4.01 17.61
CA ASP A 406 -15.47 4.38 19.01
C ASP A 406 -15.37 3.09 19.85
N PRO A 407 -14.44 2.99 20.83
CA PRO A 407 -14.27 1.79 21.64
C PRO A 407 -15.56 1.29 22.32
N ALA A 408 -16.41 2.21 22.78
CA ALA A 408 -17.68 1.85 23.42
C ALA A 408 -18.69 1.25 22.43
N ASP A 409 -18.71 1.74 21.19
CA ASP A 409 -19.59 1.26 20.16
C ASP A 409 -19.11 -0.06 19.57
N VAL A 410 -17.80 -0.18 19.32
CA VAL A 410 -17.18 -1.45 18.90
C VAL A 410 -17.51 -2.56 19.91
N GLY A 411 -17.38 -2.28 21.21
CA GLY A 411 -17.71 -3.23 22.26
C GLY A 411 -19.21 -3.62 22.28
N LYS A 412 -20.13 -2.72 21.91
CA LYS A 412 -21.57 -3.02 21.82
C LYS A 412 -21.91 -3.84 20.57
N ILE A 413 -21.31 -3.51 19.43
CA ILE A 413 -21.56 -4.20 18.16
C ILE A 413 -20.97 -5.60 18.18
N ALA A 414 -19.79 -5.77 18.78
CA ALA A 414 -19.06 -7.05 18.85
C ALA A 414 -19.72 -8.10 19.77
N ARG A 415 -20.63 -7.68 20.68
CA ARG A 415 -21.45 -8.56 21.54
C ARG A 415 -22.70 -9.01 20.79
#